data_a66bd28850fb162771d6d73b4cb1da70
#
_entry.id   a66bd28850fb162771d6d73b4cb1da70
#
_cell.length_a   1.000
_cell.length_b   1.000
_cell.length_c   1.000
_cell.angle_alpha   90.00
_cell.angle_beta   90.00
_cell.angle_gamma   90.00
#
_symmetry.space_group_name_H-M   'P 1'
#
loop_
_entity.id
_entity.type
_entity.pdbx_description
1 polymer ?
#
loop_
_entity_poly.entity_id
_entity_poly.type
_entity_poly.pdbx_seq_one_letter_code
_entity_poly.pdbx_strand_id
1 'polypeptide(L)'
;MQKIFNFFPLSIYKSSISLTDSEKKTMIDDIYEMEKNSKNVKYKTKTNSWTGDTQGFEFLHNNSNFDKLFKEIYKDIIEYLDNLDINHSKLNIFFQRSWATISRNGEKIASHRHSQSHISFAYYLKKNDKDSKLIFFDENKNNEIIPNLFDSPSVAIDGIIKKRGFLNAPIMTFPTEENDLVIFPSKTLHGTEKNMNDGERISISADIVLLAKDSKNLEHLSPSIDEWKLFSN
;
A
#
# COMPACT_ATOMS: atom_id res chain seq x y z
N MET A 1 -2.23 14.79 -36.98
CA MET A 1 -2.96 14.17 -35.87
C MET A 1 -2.22 14.53 -34.58
N GLN A 2 -2.87 15.23 -33.64
CA GLN A 2 -2.23 15.63 -32.36
C GLN A 2 -2.26 14.45 -31.40
N LYS A 3 -1.15 14.21 -30.67
CA LYS A 3 -1.04 13.11 -29.69
C LYS A 3 -0.47 13.64 -28.38
N ILE A 4 -0.98 13.13 -27.25
CA ILE A 4 -0.39 13.31 -25.91
C ILE A 4 0.41 12.07 -25.57
N PHE A 5 1.63 12.27 -25.08
CA PHE A 5 2.49 11.20 -24.55
C PHE A 5 2.68 11.43 -23.06
N ASN A 6 2.53 10.38 -22.26
CA ASN A 6 2.78 10.40 -20.82
C ASN A 6 4.19 9.85 -20.54
N PHE A 7 5.03 10.64 -19.88
CA PHE A 7 6.35 10.24 -19.48
C PHE A 7 6.41 10.07 -17.96
N PHE A 8 7.06 9.00 -17.50
CA PHE A 8 7.26 8.68 -16.10
C PHE A 8 5.96 8.54 -15.29
N PRO A 9 4.97 7.79 -15.81
CA PRO A 9 3.74 7.56 -15.07
C PRO A 9 4.02 6.74 -13.81
N LEU A 10 3.29 7.01 -12.73
CA LEU A 10 3.21 6.10 -11.59
C LEU A 10 2.43 4.85 -12.02
N SER A 11 3.02 3.68 -11.90
CA SER A 11 2.38 2.39 -12.20
C SER A 11 1.89 1.75 -10.91
N ILE A 12 0.61 1.46 -10.83
CA ILE A 12 -0.06 0.77 -9.73
C ILE A 12 -0.64 -0.53 -10.29
N TYR A 13 -0.28 -1.65 -9.69
CA TYR A 13 -0.81 -2.96 -10.06
C TYR A 13 -2.04 -3.28 -9.22
N LYS A 14 -3.05 -3.87 -9.84
CA LYS A 14 -4.25 -4.36 -9.16
C LYS A 14 -4.58 -5.77 -9.62
N SER A 15 -4.81 -6.66 -8.66
CA SER A 15 -5.32 -8.00 -8.87
C SER A 15 -6.41 -8.33 -7.86
N SER A 16 -6.93 -9.55 -7.87
CA SER A 16 -7.87 -10.06 -6.87
C SER A 16 -7.46 -11.46 -6.42
N ILE A 17 -7.34 -11.65 -5.11
CA ILE A 17 -6.99 -12.94 -4.49
C ILE A 17 -8.20 -13.52 -3.79
N SER A 18 -8.72 -14.62 -4.31
CA SER A 18 -9.86 -15.31 -3.72
C SER A 18 -9.40 -16.28 -2.64
N LEU A 19 -9.95 -16.11 -1.44
CA LEU A 19 -9.81 -17.00 -0.30
C LEU A 19 -11.18 -17.61 0.04
N THR A 20 -11.19 -18.78 0.63
CA THR A 20 -12.43 -19.39 1.14
C THR A 20 -12.93 -18.63 2.37
N ASP A 21 -14.23 -18.71 2.65
CA ASP A 21 -14.81 -18.06 3.84
C ASP A 21 -14.16 -18.54 5.14
N SER A 22 -13.76 -19.82 5.21
CA SER A 22 -13.05 -20.39 6.36
C SER A 22 -11.66 -19.75 6.54
N GLU A 23 -10.90 -19.58 5.45
CA GLU A 23 -9.57 -18.93 5.50
C GLU A 23 -9.69 -17.47 5.91
N LYS A 24 -10.63 -16.72 5.33
CA LYS A 24 -10.91 -15.34 5.72
C LYS A 24 -11.31 -15.25 7.19
N LYS A 25 -12.23 -16.10 7.64
CA LYS A 25 -12.69 -16.10 9.03
C LYS A 25 -11.52 -16.31 9.99
N THR A 26 -10.66 -17.29 9.74
CA THR A 26 -9.50 -17.57 10.59
C THR A 26 -8.58 -16.35 10.69
N MET A 27 -8.25 -15.71 9.57
CA MET A 27 -7.42 -14.51 9.58
C MET A 27 -8.09 -13.33 10.30
N ILE A 28 -9.40 -13.14 10.13
CA ILE A 28 -10.16 -12.08 10.80
C ILE A 28 -10.19 -12.31 12.32
N ASP A 29 -10.42 -13.55 12.76
CA ASP A 29 -10.41 -13.91 14.17
C ASP A 29 -9.04 -13.64 14.80
N ASP A 30 -7.93 -14.00 14.12
CA ASP A 30 -6.57 -13.69 14.55
C ASP A 30 -6.34 -12.18 14.67
N ILE A 31 -6.79 -11.40 13.68
CA ILE A 31 -6.62 -9.94 13.68
C ILE A 31 -7.39 -9.30 14.84
N TYR A 32 -8.59 -9.76 15.16
CA TYR A 32 -9.33 -9.27 16.33
C TYR A 32 -8.65 -9.64 17.65
N GLU A 33 -8.06 -10.82 17.73
CA GLU A 33 -7.29 -11.20 18.93
C GLU A 33 -6.03 -10.34 19.08
N MET A 34 -5.35 -9.99 17.99
CA MET A 34 -4.23 -9.04 18.00
C MET A 34 -4.70 -7.66 18.47
N GLU A 35 -5.82 -7.13 17.94
CA GLU A 35 -6.37 -5.86 18.38
C GLU A 35 -6.70 -5.86 19.90
N LYS A 36 -7.34 -6.90 20.37
CA LYS A 36 -7.69 -7.08 21.78
C LYS A 36 -6.45 -7.11 22.68
N ASN A 37 -5.36 -7.72 22.21
CA ASN A 37 -4.10 -7.85 22.94
C ASN A 37 -3.13 -6.66 22.75
N SER A 38 -3.54 -5.63 22.03
CA SER A 38 -2.73 -4.43 21.78
C SER A 38 -2.36 -3.71 23.08
N LYS A 39 -1.06 -3.53 23.32
CA LYS A 39 -0.50 -2.96 24.56
C LYS A 39 -0.27 -1.46 24.48
N ASN A 40 -0.16 -0.90 23.26
CA ASN A 40 0.22 0.50 23.08
C ASN A 40 -0.99 1.40 22.77
N VAL A 41 -1.61 1.91 23.84
CA VAL A 41 -2.79 2.79 23.74
C VAL A 41 -2.42 4.24 23.36
N LYS A 42 -1.14 4.64 23.48
CA LYS A 42 -0.70 6.04 23.32
C LYS A 42 -0.90 6.61 21.92
N TYR A 43 -0.90 5.76 20.90
CA TYR A 43 -1.02 6.18 19.49
C TYR A 43 -2.43 6.03 18.94
N LYS A 44 -3.39 5.54 19.74
CA LYS A 44 -4.80 5.43 19.33
C LYS A 44 -5.46 6.80 19.42
N THR A 45 -5.54 7.52 18.33
CA THR A 45 -6.37 8.73 18.23
C THR A 45 -7.77 8.34 17.75
N LYS A 46 -8.79 9.17 18.10
CA LYS A 46 -10.19 8.91 17.67
C LYS A 46 -10.38 8.90 16.15
N THR A 47 -9.40 9.39 15.39
CA THR A 47 -9.49 9.54 13.93
C THR A 47 -8.59 8.58 13.15
N ASN A 48 -7.72 7.84 13.83
CA ASN A 48 -6.80 6.89 13.19
C ASN A 48 -7.32 5.46 13.36
N SER A 49 -7.20 4.69 12.30
CA SER A 49 -7.46 3.25 12.32
C SER A 49 -6.49 2.52 13.25
N TRP A 50 -6.89 1.37 13.77
CA TRP A 50 -5.95 0.46 14.41
C TRP A 50 -5.01 -0.14 13.36
N THR A 51 -3.70 -0.17 13.65
CA THR A 51 -2.68 -0.78 12.78
C THR A 51 -1.76 -1.66 13.61
N GLY A 52 -1.60 -2.91 13.18
CA GLY A 52 -0.83 -3.92 13.92
C GLY A 52 0.65 -3.57 14.07
N ASP A 53 1.24 -2.90 13.07
CA ASP A 53 2.66 -2.51 13.06
C ASP A 53 3.04 -1.54 14.18
N THR A 54 2.13 -0.71 14.64
CA THR A 54 2.34 0.21 15.76
C THR A 54 2.00 -0.41 17.12
N GLN A 55 1.48 -1.63 17.12
CA GLN A 55 0.98 -2.34 18.30
C GLN A 55 1.76 -3.62 18.63
N GLY A 56 2.83 -3.92 17.86
CA GLY A 56 3.70 -5.09 18.05
C GLY A 56 3.25 -6.33 17.28
N PHE A 57 2.46 -6.15 16.22
CA PHE A 57 1.96 -7.21 15.34
C PHE A 57 2.35 -6.95 13.87
N GLU A 58 3.66 -6.76 13.63
CA GLU A 58 4.21 -6.39 12.33
C GLU A 58 4.81 -7.54 11.52
N PHE A 59 4.51 -8.79 11.87
CA PHE A 59 5.08 -9.97 11.19
C PHE A 59 4.03 -11.02 10.83
N LEU A 60 2.90 -10.60 10.22
CA LEU A 60 1.84 -11.51 9.81
C LEU A 60 2.32 -12.59 8.83
N HIS A 61 3.35 -12.29 8.02
CA HIS A 61 3.95 -13.25 7.08
C HIS A 61 4.64 -14.43 7.78
N ASN A 62 4.82 -14.39 9.11
CA ASN A 62 5.32 -15.51 9.92
C ASN A 62 4.18 -16.32 10.58
N ASN A 63 2.92 -15.91 10.42
CA ASN A 63 1.77 -16.63 10.95
C ASN A 63 1.20 -17.56 9.88
N SER A 64 1.19 -18.87 10.15
CA SER A 64 0.75 -19.90 9.19
C SER A 64 -0.68 -19.74 8.69
N ASN A 65 -1.56 -19.08 9.45
CA ASN A 65 -2.92 -18.78 9.00
C ASN A 65 -2.97 -17.82 7.81
N PHE A 66 -1.87 -17.10 7.54
CA PHE A 66 -1.74 -16.16 6.42
C PHE A 66 -0.88 -16.71 5.26
N ASP A 67 -0.30 -17.90 5.40
CA ASP A 67 0.64 -18.48 4.42
C ASP A 67 0.09 -18.50 2.99
N LYS A 68 -1.17 -18.92 2.83
CA LYS A 68 -1.79 -18.99 1.51
C LYS A 68 -1.91 -17.61 0.88
N LEU A 69 -2.36 -16.63 1.65
CA LEU A 69 -2.47 -15.24 1.18
C LEU A 69 -1.11 -14.71 0.73
N PHE A 70 -0.06 -14.84 1.55
CA PHE A 70 1.28 -14.32 1.23
C PHE A 70 1.91 -15.05 0.04
N LYS A 71 1.61 -16.33 -0.18
CA LYS A 71 2.04 -17.07 -1.39
C LYS A 71 1.41 -16.51 -2.66
N GLU A 72 0.11 -16.17 -2.63
CA GLU A 72 -0.56 -15.55 -3.78
C GLU A 72 -0.05 -14.12 -4.00
N ILE A 73 0.10 -13.32 -2.94
CA ILE A 73 0.68 -11.97 -3.03
C ILE A 73 2.10 -12.02 -3.64
N TYR A 74 2.92 -13.01 -3.27
CA TYR A 74 4.25 -13.15 -3.84
C TYR A 74 4.22 -13.34 -5.37
N LYS A 75 3.27 -14.12 -5.90
CA LYS A 75 3.09 -14.28 -7.36
C LYS A 75 2.74 -12.94 -8.02
N ASP A 76 1.83 -12.19 -7.41
CA ASP A 76 1.44 -10.87 -7.92
C ASP A 76 2.58 -9.85 -7.87
N ILE A 77 3.48 -9.94 -6.86
CA ILE A 77 4.69 -9.12 -6.82
C ILE A 77 5.62 -9.45 -7.99
N ILE A 78 5.79 -10.74 -8.31
CA ILE A 78 6.57 -11.17 -9.50
C ILE A 78 5.95 -10.59 -10.76
N GLU A 79 4.63 -10.72 -10.94
CA GLU A 79 3.92 -10.17 -12.10
C GLU A 79 4.03 -8.64 -12.17
N TYR A 80 3.96 -7.95 -11.05
CA TYR A 80 4.18 -6.50 -11.00
C TYR A 80 5.58 -6.12 -11.48
N LEU A 81 6.63 -6.83 -11.05
CA LEU A 81 8.00 -6.60 -11.49
C LEU A 81 8.16 -6.89 -12.98
N ASP A 82 7.58 -7.97 -13.49
CA ASP A 82 7.61 -8.32 -14.91
C ASP A 82 6.89 -7.27 -15.77
N ASN A 83 5.75 -6.74 -15.31
CA ASN A 83 5.04 -5.64 -15.98
C ASN A 83 5.84 -4.32 -16.00
N LEU A 84 6.82 -4.18 -15.13
CA LEU A 84 7.77 -3.05 -15.11
C LEU A 84 9.08 -3.35 -15.86
N ASP A 85 9.18 -4.49 -16.56
CA ASP A 85 10.40 -4.99 -17.21
C ASP A 85 11.60 -5.14 -16.24
N ILE A 86 11.32 -5.40 -14.94
CA ILE A 86 12.33 -5.64 -13.92
C ILE A 86 12.58 -7.15 -13.81
N ASN A 87 13.81 -7.57 -14.08
CA ASN A 87 14.21 -8.97 -13.99
C ASN A 87 14.28 -9.45 -12.54
N HIS A 88 13.15 -9.94 -12.01
CA HIS A 88 13.03 -10.45 -10.65
C HIS A 88 13.96 -11.63 -10.35
N SER A 89 14.42 -12.40 -11.38
CA SER A 89 15.34 -13.53 -11.17
C SER A 89 16.70 -13.11 -10.60
N LYS A 90 17.05 -11.82 -10.70
CA LYS A 90 18.27 -11.21 -10.16
C LYS A 90 18.09 -10.64 -8.76
N LEU A 91 16.91 -10.73 -8.19
CA LEU A 91 16.56 -10.14 -6.90
C LEU A 91 16.14 -11.20 -5.89
N ASN A 92 16.49 -11.00 -4.63
CA ASN A 92 15.86 -11.61 -3.49
C ASN A 92 14.74 -10.69 -3.00
N ILE A 93 13.56 -11.25 -2.77
CA ILE A 93 12.36 -10.51 -2.36
C ILE A 93 12.07 -10.89 -0.92
N PHE A 94 12.07 -9.89 -0.03
CA PHE A 94 11.85 -10.10 1.40
C PHE A 94 10.61 -9.34 1.86
N PHE A 95 9.71 -10.02 2.59
CA PHE A 95 8.73 -9.34 3.42
C PHE A 95 9.44 -8.86 4.68
N GLN A 96 9.67 -7.56 4.77
CA GLN A 96 10.34 -6.94 5.92
C GLN A 96 9.39 -6.81 7.10
N ARG A 97 8.19 -6.32 6.86
CA ARG A 97 7.10 -6.15 7.81
C ARG A 97 5.77 -6.43 7.12
N SER A 98 4.79 -6.90 7.87
CA SER A 98 3.41 -7.06 7.39
C SER A 98 2.43 -6.99 8.54
N TRP A 99 1.34 -6.28 8.36
CA TRP A 99 0.38 -5.99 9.42
C TRP A 99 -1.04 -5.88 8.90
N ALA A 100 -2.00 -6.04 9.81
CA ALA A 100 -3.40 -5.73 9.55
C ALA A 100 -3.75 -4.31 10.00
N THR A 101 -4.76 -3.76 9.35
CA THR A 101 -5.38 -2.47 9.68
C THR A 101 -6.87 -2.64 9.78
N ILE A 102 -7.48 -2.15 10.87
CA ILE A 102 -8.93 -2.10 11.05
C ILE A 102 -9.35 -0.64 11.04
N SER A 103 -10.26 -0.28 10.12
CA SER A 103 -10.81 1.08 10.01
C SER A 103 -12.32 1.05 10.23
N ARG A 104 -12.77 1.74 11.28
CA ARG A 104 -14.19 1.88 11.65
C ARG A 104 -14.74 3.26 11.29
N ASN A 105 -16.02 3.48 11.55
CA ASN A 105 -16.66 4.77 11.30
C ASN A 105 -15.87 5.93 11.93
N GLY A 106 -15.59 6.92 11.11
CA GLY A 106 -14.82 8.11 11.50
C GLY A 106 -13.30 7.96 11.43
N GLU A 107 -12.77 6.77 11.19
CA GLU A 107 -11.33 6.48 11.16
C GLU A 107 -10.74 6.58 9.74
N LYS A 108 -9.45 6.85 9.66
CA LYS A 108 -8.66 6.89 8.42
C LYS A 108 -7.20 6.55 8.70
N ILE A 109 -6.48 6.19 7.66
CA ILE A 109 -5.02 6.22 7.63
C ILE A 109 -4.58 7.56 7.06
N ALA A 110 -3.82 8.33 7.83
CA ALA A 110 -3.23 9.60 7.38
C ALA A 110 -2.28 9.36 6.20
N SER A 111 -2.07 10.40 5.39
CA SER A 111 -1.12 10.32 4.27
C SER A 111 0.30 10.08 4.77
N HIS A 112 0.97 9.09 4.19
CA HIS A 112 2.31 8.65 4.54
C HIS A 112 2.99 7.94 3.37
N ARG A 113 4.26 7.62 3.54
CA ARG A 113 5.07 6.78 2.64
C ARG A 113 5.96 5.86 3.48
N HIS A 114 6.43 4.80 2.88
CA HIS A 114 7.33 3.84 3.53
C HIS A 114 8.75 4.03 2.99
N SER A 115 9.58 4.78 3.72
CA SER A 115 10.94 5.13 3.28
C SER A 115 11.94 3.98 3.43
N GLN A 116 11.61 2.95 4.20
CA GLN A 116 12.47 1.81 4.50
C GLN A 116 12.26 0.61 3.57
N SER A 117 11.32 0.69 2.64
CA SER A 117 10.96 -0.41 1.74
C SER A 117 10.89 0.03 0.29
N HIS A 118 10.78 -0.91 -0.63
CA HIS A 118 10.79 -0.67 -2.07
C HIS A 118 9.40 -0.83 -2.67
N ILE A 119 8.65 -1.86 -2.26
CA ILE A 119 7.29 -2.14 -2.68
C ILE A 119 6.39 -2.21 -1.45
N SER A 120 5.22 -1.62 -1.55
CA SER A 120 4.14 -1.76 -0.58
C SER A 120 2.89 -2.27 -1.26
N PHE A 121 2.03 -2.93 -0.49
CA PHE A 121 0.72 -3.34 -0.96
C PHE A 121 -0.36 -3.11 0.09
N ALA A 122 -1.61 -3.13 -0.37
CA ALA A 122 -2.81 -3.23 0.46
C ALA A 122 -3.72 -4.32 -0.12
N TYR A 123 -3.98 -5.37 0.66
CA TYR A 123 -4.97 -6.40 0.37
C TYR A 123 -6.21 -6.17 1.23
N TYR A 124 -7.39 -6.21 0.63
CA TYR A 124 -8.66 -5.95 1.31
C TYR A 124 -9.34 -7.24 1.73
N LEU A 125 -9.07 -7.70 2.97
CA LEU A 125 -9.60 -8.93 3.53
C LEU A 125 -11.11 -8.85 3.81
N LYS A 126 -11.57 -7.65 4.25
CA LYS A 126 -12.98 -7.35 4.51
C LYS A 126 -13.26 -5.92 4.08
N LYS A 127 -14.22 -5.74 3.16
CA LYS A 127 -14.54 -4.43 2.64
C LYS A 127 -15.95 -4.41 2.03
N ASN A 128 -16.71 -3.34 2.31
CA ASN A 128 -17.97 -3.05 1.64
C ASN A 128 -17.77 -1.94 0.60
N ASP A 129 -18.65 -1.82 -0.38
CA ASP A 129 -18.57 -0.84 -1.48
C ASP A 129 -18.47 0.62 -1.01
N LYS A 130 -19.07 0.91 0.15
CA LYS A 130 -19.11 2.26 0.73
C LYS A 130 -17.97 2.56 1.69
N ASP A 131 -17.09 1.60 1.96
CA ASP A 131 -15.95 1.82 2.84
C ASP A 131 -14.92 2.75 2.21
N SER A 132 -14.11 3.37 3.06
CA SER A 132 -13.06 4.32 2.66
C SER A 132 -12.14 3.75 1.57
N LYS A 133 -11.85 4.57 0.57
CA LYS A 133 -11.00 4.21 -0.57
C LYS A 133 -9.55 4.52 -0.28
N LEU A 134 -8.66 3.82 -0.98
CA LEU A 134 -7.26 4.16 -1.07
C LEU A 134 -7.10 5.45 -1.87
N ILE A 135 -6.24 6.35 -1.40
CA ILE A 135 -5.92 7.60 -2.08
C ILE A 135 -4.43 7.72 -2.32
N PHE A 136 -4.07 8.23 -3.49
CA PHE A 136 -2.70 8.56 -3.89
C PHE A 136 -2.59 10.05 -4.14
N PHE A 137 -1.42 10.61 -3.82
CA PHE A 137 -1.13 12.02 -3.96
C PHE A 137 -0.07 12.24 -5.04
N ASP A 138 -0.33 13.15 -5.97
CA ASP A 138 0.66 13.60 -6.95
C ASP A 138 1.48 14.75 -6.35
N GLU A 139 2.66 14.42 -5.83
CA GLU A 139 3.55 15.42 -5.25
C GLU A 139 4.32 16.22 -6.30
N ASN A 140 4.52 15.63 -7.48
CA ASN A 140 5.33 16.26 -8.54
C ASN A 140 4.52 17.21 -9.41
N LYS A 141 3.21 16.94 -9.57
CA LYS A 141 2.30 17.75 -10.40
C LYS A 141 2.89 18.14 -11.76
N ASN A 142 3.50 17.17 -12.45
CA ASN A 142 4.28 17.40 -13.67
C ASN A 142 3.50 18.11 -14.78
N ASN A 143 2.17 18.04 -14.77
CA ASN A 143 1.30 18.68 -15.76
C ASN A 143 0.72 20.03 -15.28
N GLU A 144 1.13 20.53 -14.12
CA GLU A 144 0.66 21.81 -13.60
C GLU A 144 1.37 22.99 -14.30
N ILE A 145 0.76 23.49 -15.37
CA ILE A 145 1.29 24.63 -16.15
C ILE A 145 0.95 26.01 -15.55
N ILE A 146 -0.08 26.07 -14.69
CA ILE A 146 -0.43 27.25 -13.92
C ILE A 146 -0.16 26.95 -12.44
N PRO A 147 0.76 27.65 -11.79
CA PRO A 147 1.12 27.37 -10.39
C PRO A 147 -0.10 27.34 -9.45
N ASN A 148 -0.19 26.33 -8.62
CA ASN A 148 -1.25 26.07 -7.64
C ASN A 148 -2.66 25.79 -8.21
N LEU A 149 -2.77 25.60 -9.53
CA LEU A 149 -4.06 25.30 -10.18
C LEU A 149 -4.65 23.97 -9.65
N PHE A 150 -3.80 22.95 -9.48
CA PHE A 150 -4.29 21.63 -9.09
C PHE A 150 -4.74 21.56 -7.62
N ASP A 151 -4.11 22.35 -6.73
CA ASP A 151 -4.48 22.40 -5.31
C ASP A 151 -5.66 23.35 -5.03
N SER A 152 -5.99 24.20 -5.97
CA SER A 152 -7.04 25.20 -5.78
C SER A 152 -8.42 24.53 -5.59
N PRO A 153 -9.24 25.03 -4.67
CA PRO A 153 -10.61 24.57 -4.49
C PRO A 153 -11.40 24.65 -5.80
N SER A 154 -12.24 23.68 -6.08
CA SER A 154 -13.02 23.64 -7.34
C SER A 154 -13.82 24.90 -7.59
N VAL A 155 -14.37 25.52 -6.53
CA VAL A 155 -15.10 26.79 -6.63
C VAL A 155 -14.24 27.96 -7.14
N ALA A 156 -12.93 27.97 -6.78
CA ALA A 156 -12.02 29.04 -7.18
C ALA A 156 -11.52 28.89 -8.63
N ILE A 157 -11.65 27.71 -9.21
CA ILE A 157 -11.16 27.39 -10.56
C ILE A 157 -12.28 26.95 -11.49
N ASP A 158 -13.51 27.32 -11.21
CA ASP A 158 -14.67 26.94 -12.01
C ASP A 158 -14.48 27.35 -13.49
N GLY A 159 -14.70 26.39 -14.38
CA GLY A 159 -14.49 26.54 -15.81
C GLY A 159 -13.03 26.48 -16.29
N ILE A 160 -12.02 26.55 -15.41
CA ILE A 160 -10.60 26.39 -15.78
C ILE A 160 -10.26 24.92 -15.94
N ILE A 161 -10.57 24.07 -14.97
CA ILE A 161 -10.48 22.62 -15.08
C ILE A 161 -11.89 22.06 -15.37
N LYS A 162 -12.10 21.63 -16.59
CA LYS A 162 -13.41 21.08 -17.01
C LYS A 162 -13.78 19.77 -16.33
N LYS A 163 -12.77 18.93 -16.05
CA LYS A 163 -12.94 17.62 -15.41
C LYS A 163 -11.63 17.21 -14.74
N ARG A 164 -11.69 16.88 -13.46
CA ARG A 164 -10.57 16.29 -12.70
C ARG A 164 -10.30 14.86 -13.16
N GLY A 165 -9.01 14.50 -13.25
CA GLY A 165 -8.55 13.17 -13.61
C GLY A 165 -7.05 13.01 -13.35
N PHE A 166 -6.48 11.87 -13.72
CA PHE A 166 -5.09 11.51 -13.46
C PHE A 166 -4.04 12.46 -14.09
N LEU A 167 -4.44 13.34 -15.01
CA LEU A 167 -3.53 14.32 -15.62
C LEU A 167 -3.54 15.68 -14.92
N ASN A 168 -4.52 15.96 -14.07
CA ASN A 168 -4.75 17.31 -13.52
C ASN A 168 -5.38 17.33 -12.12
N ALA A 169 -5.21 16.28 -11.36
CA ALA A 169 -5.67 16.22 -9.97
C ALA A 169 -4.50 15.94 -9.02
N PRO A 170 -4.39 16.66 -7.89
CA PRO A 170 -3.35 16.43 -6.91
C PRO A 170 -3.58 15.16 -6.07
N ILE A 171 -4.81 14.66 -6.08
CA ILE A 171 -5.24 13.49 -5.30
C ILE A 171 -6.14 12.64 -6.18
N MET A 172 -5.88 11.34 -6.18
CA MET A 172 -6.72 10.36 -6.87
C MET A 172 -7.17 9.27 -5.91
N THR A 173 -8.47 8.97 -5.92
CA THR A 173 -9.02 7.81 -5.25
C THR A 173 -8.87 6.57 -6.14
N PHE A 174 -8.43 5.47 -5.55
CA PHE A 174 -8.26 4.21 -6.26
C PHE A 174 -9.43 3.27 -5.92
N PRO A 175 -10.16 2.77 -6.91
CA PRO A 175 -11.31 1.89 -6.68
C PRO A 175 -10.83 0.52 -6.21
N THR A 176 -11.30 0.11 -5.02
CA THR A 176 -10.98 -1.18 -4.42
C THR A 176 -12.24 -1.85 -3.88
N GLU A 177 -12.28 -3.16 -4.02
CA GLU A 177 -13.33 -4.06 -3.52
C GLU A 177 -12.73 -5.06 -2.54
N GLU A 178 -13.56 -5.85 -1.89
CA GLU A 178 -13.11 -6.99 -1.09
C GLU A 178 -12.35 -7.98 -1.98
N ASN A 179 -11.28 -8.57 -1.46
CA ASN A 179 -10.31 -9.43 -2.13
C ASN A 179 -9.35 -8.74 -3.12
N ASP A 180 -9.48 -7.44 -3.35
CA ASP A 180 -8.49 -6.73 -4.16
C ASP A 180 -7.14 -6.64 -3.47
N LEU A 181 -6.09 -6.82 -4.27
CA LEU A 181 -4.71 -6.51 -3.95
C LEU A 181 -4.27 -5.32 -4.79
N VAL A 182 -3.68 -4.32 -4.15
CA VAL A 182 -3.10 -3.14 -4.83
C VAL A 182 -1.63 -3.04 -4.46
N ILE A 183 -0.72 -3.08 -5.46
CA ILE A 183 0.73 -3.02 -5.27
C ILE A 183 1.25 -1.72 -5.90
N PHE A 184 2.18 -1.05 -5.21
CA PHE A 184 2.75 0.23 -5.65
C PHE A 184 4.15 0.46 -5.05
N PRO A 185 4.96 1.38 -5.62
CA PRO A 185 6.25 1.74 -5.04
C PRO A 185 6.08 2.36 -3.65
N SER A 186 6.82 1.90 -2.67
CA SER A 186 6.70 2.31 -1.25
C SER A 186 6.88 3.82 -1.01
N LYS A 187 7.66 4.48 -1.88
CA LYS A 187 7.88 5.93 -1.83
C LYS A 187 6.64 6.77 -2.19
N THR A 188 5.59 6.14 -2.75
CA THR A 188 4.38 6.84 -3.17
C THR A 188 3.61 7.35 -1.96
N LEU A 189 3.32 8.65 -1.91
CA LEU A 189 2.48 9.23 -0.85
C LEU A 189 1.05 8.74 -1.01
N HIS A 190 0.54 8.06 0.00
CA HIS A 190 -0.78 7.45 0.00
C HIS A 190 -1.45 7.50 1.37
N GLY A 191 -2.73 7.22 1.41
CA GLY A 191 -3.53 7.16 2.63
C GLY A 191 -4.92 6.63 2.34
N THR A 192 -5.88 6.86 3.22
CA THR A 192 -7.27 6.48 2.96
C THR A 192 -8.22 7.64 3.20
N GLU A 193 -9.34 7.63 2.49
CA GLU A 193 -10.48 8.45 2.88
C GLU A 193 -10.92 8.10 4.30
N LYS A 194 -11.65 9.00 4.93
CA LYS A 194 -12.30 8.71 6.20
C LYS A 194 -13.40 7.67 5.98
N ASN A 195 -13.43 6.62 6.79
CA ASN A 195 -14.52 5.65 6.74
C ASN A 195 -15.79 6.29 7.31
N MET A 196 -16.83 6.36 6.51
CA MET A 196 -18.11 7.00 6.87
C MET A 196 -19.24 5.98 7.03
N ASN A 197 -18.92 4.70 7.05
CA ASN A 197 -19.89 3.62 7.21
C ASN A 197 -19.86 3.04 8.62
N ASP A 198 -20.98 2.44 9.03
CA ASP A 198 -21.09 1.75 10.32
C ASP A 198 -20.37 0.40 10.36
N GLY A 199 -19.97 -0.11 9.18
CA GLY A 199 -19.13 -1.30 9.06
C GLY A 199 -17.66 -1.03 9.34
N GLU A 200 -16.88 -2.08 9.28
CA GLU A 200 -15.42 -2.01 9.39
C GLU A 200 -14.75 -2.56 8.12
N ARG A 201 -13.65 -1.93 7.74
CA ARG A 201 -12.76 -2.39 6.70
C ARG A 201 -11.52 -2.99 7.34
N ILE A 202 -11.14 -4.20 6.91
CA ILE A 202 -9.89 -4.85 7.30
C ILE A 202 -9.01 -5.00 6.08
N SER A 203 -7.80 -4.45 6.15
CA SER A 203 -6.79 -4.62 5.11
C SER A 203 -5.49 -5.18 5.70
N ILE A 204 -4.72 -5.88 4.86
CA ILE A 204 -3.39 -6.39 5.17
C ILE A 204 -2.41 -5.64 4.29
N SER A 205 -1.34 -5.14 4.89
CA SER A 205 -0.29 -4.39 4.21
C SER A 205 1.09 -4.97 4.54
N ALA A 206 2.07 -4.68 3.71
CA ALA A 206 3.45 -5.04 4.01
C ALA A 206 4.45 -4.06 3.38
N ASP A 207 5.64 -4.09 3.97
CA ASP A 207 6.88 -3.52 3.47
C ASP A 207 7.73 -4.61 2.83
N ILE A 208 8.09 -4.44 1.57
CA ILE A 208 8.87 -5.41 0.80
C ILE A 208 10.18 -4.77 0.38
N VAL A 209 11.28 -5.50 0.61
CA VAL A 209 12.63 -5.10 0.25
C VAL A 209 13.16 -6.02 -0.84
N LEU A 210 13.76 -5.43 -1.86
CA LEU A 210 14.40 -6.10 -2.97
C LEU A 210 15.91 -5.96 -2.81
N LEU A 211 16.63 -7.08 -2.69
CA LEU A 211 18.08 -7.10 -2.59
C LEU A 211 18.68 -7.79 -3.82
N ALA A 212 19.80 -7.30 -4.33
CA ALA A 212 20.49 -7.96 -5.42
C ALA A 212 21.01 -9.34 -4.96
N LYS A 213 20.81 -10.39 -5.77
CA LYS A 213 21.47 -11.69 -5.55
C LYS A 213 22.97 -11.62 -5.76
N ASP A 214 23.40 -10.78 -6.71
CA ASP A 214 24.79 -10.43 -6.97
C ASP A 214 24.85 -8.92 -7.15
N SER A 215 25.51 -8.22 -6.25
CA SER A 215 25.65 -6.76 -6.24
C SER A 215 26.92 -6.26 -6.93
N LYS A 216 27.73 -7.16 -7.53
CA LYS A 216 28.95 -6.79 -8.22
C LYS A 216 28.69 -5.75 -9.32
N ASN A 217 29.37 -4.62 -9.24
CA ASN A 217 29.19 -3.46 -10.11
C ASN A 217 27.83 -2.74 -10.02
N LEU A 218 27.06 -3.00 -8.95
CA LEU A 218 25.75 -2.37 -8.70
C LEU A 218 25.83 -1.49 -7.45
N GLU A 219 26.49 -0.35 -7.54
CA GLU A 219 26.79 0.54 -6.39
C GLU A 219 25.54 0.96 -5.59
N HIS A 220 24.40 1.11 -6.26
CA HIS A 220 23.19 1.66 -5.62
C HIS A 220 22.16 0.60 -5.19
N LEU A 221 22.43 -0.68 -5.44
CA LEU A 221 21.57 -1.76 -4.98
C LEU A 221 22.13 -2.38 -3.70
N SER A 222 21.28 -2.58 -2.71
CA SER A 222 21.66 -3.29 -1.50
C SER A 222 22.07 -4.74 -1.84
N PRO A 223 23.22 -5.22 -1.32
CA PRO A 223 23.68 -6.58 -1.54
C PRO A 223 22.78 -7.59 -0.82
N SER A 224 22.95 -8.88 -1.13
CA SER A 224 22.29 -9.97 -0.40
C SER A 224 22.52 -9.85 1.10
N ILE A 225 21.50 -10.16 1.89
CA ILE A 225 21.59 -10.16 3.35
C ILE A 225 22.66 -11.13 3.87
N ASP A 226 23.01 -12.17 3.09
CA ASP A 226 24.04 -13.15 3.43
C ASP A 226 25.45 -12.51 3.51
N GLU A 227 25.65 -11.38 2.87
CA GLU A 227 26.90 -10.61 2.91
C GLU A 227 26.95 -9.59 4.07
N TRP A 228 25.86 -9.46 4.82
CA TRP A 228 25.80 -8.50 5.93
C TRP A 228 26.44 -9.09 7.18
N LYS A 229 27.20 -8.28 7.90
CA LYS A 229 27.84 -8.68 9.12
C LYS A 229 27.27 -7.93 10.31
N LEU A 230 26.68 -8.69 11.24
CA LEU A 230 26.33 -8.13 12.54
C LEU A 230 27.61 -7.93 13.37
N PHE A 231 27.89 -6.71 13.79
CA PHE A 231 28.92 -6.42 14.77
C PHE A 231 28.29 -6.52 16.16
N SER A 232 28.73 -7.51 16.95
CA SER A 232 28.40 -7.65 18.37
C SER A 232 29.64 -7.30 19.19
N ASN A 233 29.42 -6.64 20.32
CA ASN A 233 30.47 -6.38 21.33
C ASN A 233 30.84 -7.67 22.05
#